data_4f5caf91ec3b3917e32d54b2a301aa7b
#
_entry.id   4f5caf91ec3b3917e32d54b2a301aa7b
#
_cell.length_a   1.000
_cell.length_b   1.000
_cell.length_c   1.000
_cell.angle_alpha   90.00
_cell.angle_beta   90.00
_cell.angle_gamma   90.00
#
_symmetry.space_group_name_H-M   'P 1'
#
loop_
_entity.id
_entity.type
_entity.pdbx_description
1 polymer ?
#
loop_
_entity_poly.entity_id
_entity_poly.type
_entity_poly.pdbx_seq_one_letter_code
_entity_poly.pdbx_strand_id
1 'polypeptide(L)'
;MPKFGKIVISKSIQALMPIKMGNSLGQNCKHTKNLNLKNRRSMKIFFALFSLTLAITGQEKPNLIVIMTDDMGYADVGFNGCKDIPTPHIDSIASNGVKFTSGYVAYSVCGPSRAAFMTGRYGQRFGFERNPQYRTQDENMGLPLGEDTIASALRKVGYYSGVIGKWHLGATKKHHPLKRGFQEFYGHLGGGHQYMPEMLNIEDSYAAKDEPQSYRTWILKDHKPVPPRKYLTDDFSDEAVSFIERNHNKPFFLFLSYNAPHTPLQAPQKYLDRFPNLKEGKRRTYAAMVSAVDDGVGRVLSSLKKKQINQNTIVFFLSDNGGPTTKNGSNNSPLRGDKGDAWEGGWRVPFAVQWPLGLPKGTEYDHPVVSLDIMATIAARAGAPISIDRPLDGVNLIPFLIGKKEGAPHQGIFLRKFDSGSTAVRSGSHKLVTYEKKAFTGLYDLREDIGESKNIRGQSPGEVSRLKMLWENWNKSNVDPVFKGLIHTPAWKKKRNQATRKKAKPNQK
;
A
#
# COMPACT_ATOMS: atom_id res chain seq x y z
N MET A 1 3.25 -47.62 -23.68
CA MET A 1 3.97 -47.38 -24.95
C MET A 1 2.98 -46.89 -25.99
N PRO A 2 3.14 -45.69 -26.52
CA PRO A 2 3.79 -45.48 -27.80
C PRO A 2 4.74 -44.26 -27.78
N LYS A 3 5.86 -44.50 -28.43
CA LYS A 3 6.73 -43.82 -29.42
C LYS A 3 6.93 -42.31 -29.38
N PHE A 4 8.17 -41.97 -29.09
CA PHE A 4 8.85 -40.67 -29.26
C PHE A 4 8.95 -40.27 -30.75
N GLY A 5 8.55 -39.03 -31.07
CA GLY A 5 8.87 -38.35 -32.33
C GLY A 5 9.99 -37.33 -32.10
N LYS A 6 11.12 -37.54 -32.78
CA LYS A 6 12.26 -36.63 -32.88
C LYS A 6 11.92 -35.44 -33.78
N ILE A 7 12.12 -34.23 -33.31
CA ILE A 7 12.13 -33.02 -34.14
C ILE A 7 13.60 -32.63 -34.37
N VAL A 8 13.95 -32.56 -35.66
CA VAL A 8 15.24 -32.21 -36.25
C VAL A 8 15.42 -30.68 -36.18
N ILE A 9 16.55 -30.23 -35.63
CA ILE A 9 16.97 -28.83 -35.70
C ILE A 9 17.83 -28.65 -36.96
N SER A 10 17.37 -27.84 -37.88
CA SER A 10 18.14 -27.39 -39.05
C SER A 10 19.02 -26.20 -38.67
N LYS A 11 20.33 -26.35 -38.86
CA LYS A 11 21.34 -25.29 -38.84
C LYS A 11 21.37 -24.58 -40.21
N SER A 12 21.36 -23.26 -40.20
CA SER A 12 21.81 -22.45 -41.34
C SER A 12 22.73 -21.33 -40.83
N ILE A 13 24.02 -21.53 -41.02
CA ILE A 13 25.10 -20.55 -40.90
C ILE A 13 25.54 -20.20 -42.30
N GLN A 14 25.52 -18.94 -42.70
CA GLN A 14 26.28 -18.33 -43.81
C GLN A 14 26.73 -16.96 -43.31
N ALA A 15 27.96 -16.78 -42.97
CA ALA A 15 29.16 -16.44 -43.73
C ALA A 15 29.12 -15.02 -44.31
N LEU A 16 29.85 -14.10 -43.73
CA LEU A 16 30.30 -12.86 -44.36
C LEU A 16 31.84 -12.79 -44.27
N MET A 17 32.44 -12.70 -45.47
CA MET A 17 33.88 -12.70 -45.74
C MET A 17 34.58 -11.38 -45.34
N PRO A 18 35.91 -11.41 -45.17
CA PRO A 18 36.73 -10.25 -44.84
C PRO A 18 37.19 -9.48 -46.07
N ILE A 19 37.24 -8.18 -45.95
CA ILE A 19 37.79 -7.27 -46.95
C ILE A 19 39.32 -7.21 -46.77
N LYS A 20 40.07 -7.54 -47.84
CA LYS A 20 41.52 -7.44 -47.98
C LYS A 20 41.97 -5.99 -48.08
N MET A 21 42.96 -5.59 -47.28
CA MET A 21 43.78 -4.40 -47.53
C MET A 21 44.83 -4.71 -48.60
N GLY A 22 44.87 -3.92 -49.65
CA GLY A 22 45.93 -3.91 -50.61
C GLY A 22 47.00 -2.86 -50.28
N ASN A 23 48.23 -3.33 -50.23
CA ASN A 23 49.42 -2.48 -50.19
C ASN A 23 49.72 -1.87 -51.57
N SER A 24 50.01 -0.56 -51.62
CA SER A 24 50.90 0.00 -52.66
C SER A 24 51.79 1.09 -52.06
N LEU A 25 53.09 0.81 -52.19
CA LEU A 25 54.21 1.70 -51.94
C LEU A 25 54.35 2.74 -53.05
N GLY A 26 54.75 3.95 -52.64
CA GLY A 26 55.30 4.89 -53.65
C GLY A 26 55.51 6.33 -53.11
N GLN A 27 56.64 6.58 -52.53
CA GLN A 27 57.58 7.69 -52.61
C GLN A 27 57.12 9.16 -52.77
N ASN A 28 57.83 9.96 -51.94
CA ASN A 28 58.29 11.39 -52.10
C ASN A 28 57.31 12.47 -51.58
N CYS A 29 57.65 13.33 -50.69
CA CYS A 29 58.75 14.29 -50.61
C CYS A 29 58.55 15.17 -49.39
N LYS A 30 59.63 15.58 -48.78
CA LYS A 30 59.83 16.54 -47.71
C LYS A 30 58.96 17.80 -47.79
N HIS A 31 58.32 18.17 -46.68
CA HIS A 31 58.37 19.53 -46.10
C HIS A 31 57.84 19.51 -44.67
N THR A 32 58.76 19.58 -43.77
CA THR A 32 58.53 20.03 -42.38
C THR A 32 58.30 21.50 -42.35
N LYS A 33 57.27 21.95 -41.63
CA LYS A 33 57.35 23.07 -40.66
C LYS A 33 55.98 23.36 -40.01
N ASN A 34 56.01 23.35 -38.66
CA ASN A 34 55.16 24.13 -37.79
C ASN A 34 53.63 23.82 -37.80
N LEU A 35 53.22 22.76 -37.05
CA LEU A 35 51.89 22.67 -36.53
C LEU A 35 51.88 23.19 -35.05
N ASN A 36 51.21 24.30 -34.91
CA ASN A 36 51.06 25.15 -33.76
C ASN A 36 50.55 24.40 -32.53
N LEU A 37 51.23 24.62 -31.39
CA LEU A 37 50.95 24.14 -30.05
C LEU A 37 49.58 24.60 -29.42
N LYS A 38 48.74 25.32 -30.18
CA LYS A 38 47.45 25.83 -29.71
C LYS A 38 46.32 24.79 -29.70
N ASN A 39 46.42 23.69 -30.47
CA ASN A 39 45.34 22.70 -30.59
C ASN A 39 45.34 21.64 -29.46
N ARG A 40 46.38 21.52 -28.64
CA ARG A 40 46.42 20.54 -27.55
C ARG A 40 45.58 20.95 -26.34
N ARG A 41 45.30 22.24 -26.13
CA ARG A 41 44.43 22.70 -25.04
C ARG A 41 42.96 22.54 -25.36
N SER A 42 42.54 22.76 -26.60
CA SER A 42 41.15 22.60 -27.04
C SER A 42 40.72 21.12 -27.04
N MET A 43 41.63 20.19 -27.39
CA MET A 43 41.33 18.75 -27.39
C MET A 43 41.21 18.16 -25.97
N LYS A 44 41.97 18.71 -24.99
CA LYS A 44 41.83 18.30 -23.59
C LYS A 44 40.56 18.85 -22.95
N ILE A 45 40.08 20.02 -23.35
CA ILE A 45 38.81 20.60 -22.88
C ILE A 45 37.62 19.83 -23.51
N PHE A 46 37.72 19.40 -24.76
CA PHE A 46 36.67 18.58 -25.40
C PHE A 46 36.58 17.18 -24.78
N PHE A 47 37.69 16.53 -24.43
CA PHE A 47 37.69 15.25 -23.72
C PHE A 47 37.21 15.38 -22.27
N ALA A 48 37.54 16.50 -21.57
CA ALA A 48 37.05 16.76 -20.22
C ALA A 48 35.53 17.06 -20.19
N LEU A 49 35.02 17.78 -21.17
CA LEU A 49 33.58 18.02 -21.33
C LEU A 49 32.83 16.77 -21.81
N PHE A 50 33.41 15.91 -22.65
CA PHE A 50 32.82 14.65 -23.07
C PHE A 50 32.88 13.60 -21.96
N SER A 51 33.86 13.61 -21.08
CA SER A 51 33.91 12.76 -19.90
C SER A 51 32.91 13.17 -18.80
N LEU A 52 32.54 14.45 -18.76
CA LEU A 52 31.54 14.96 -17.80
C LEU A 52 30.09 14.69 -18.27
N THR A 53 29.88 14.48 -19.56
CA THR A 53 28.53 14.17 -20.12
C THR A 53 28.20 12.67 -20.17
N LEU A 54 29.19 11.76 -19.99
CA LEU A 54 28.94 10.31 -19.92
C LEU A 54 28.64 9.80 -18.50
N ALA A 55 28.62 10.68 -17.48
CA ALA A 55 28.32 10.30 -16.10
C ALA A 55 26.84 10.43 -15.69
N ILE A 56 25.93 10.68 -16.64
CA ILE A 56 24.50 10.87 -16.30
C ILE A 56 23.62 10.13 -17.31
N THR A 57 23.33 8.87 -17.08
CA THR A 57 22.03 8.28 -17.45
C THR A 57 21.71 6.98 -16.70
N GLY A 58 22.19 6.80 -15.50
CA GLY A 58 21.52 5.94 -14.55
C GLY A 58 20.53 6.79 -13.78
N GLN A 59 19.27 6.85 -14.18
CA GLN A 59 18.25 7.53 -13.39
C GLN A 59 18.31 6.95 -11.97
N GLU A 60 18.74 7.76 -11.00
CA GLU A 60 18.87 7.33 -9.60
C GLU A 60 17.56 6.69 -9.15
N LYS A 61 17.65 5.52 -8.53
CA LYS A 61 16.50 4.82 -7.97
C LYS A 61 15.81 5.71 -6.96
N PRO A 62 14.50 5.99 -7.08
CA PRO A 62 13.79 6.82 -6.13
C PRO A 62 13.73 6.15 -4.76
N ASN A 63 13.74 6.95 -3.69
CA ASN A 63 13.28 6.46 -2.41
C ASN A 63 11.77 6.22 -2.44
N LEU A 64 11.31 5.29 -1.63
CA LEU A 64 9.95 4.79 -1.63
C LEU A 64 9.39 4.86 -0.21
N ILE A 65 8.28 5.54 -0.03
CA ILE A 65 7.57 5.61 1.24
C ILE A 65 6.09 5.28 1.00
N VAL A 66 5.56 4.40 1.83
CA VAL A 66 4.11 4.18 1.92
C VAL A 66 3.67 4.50 3.34
N ILE A 67 2.81 5.50 3.49
CA ILE A 67 2.19 5.88 4.75
C ILE A 67 0.77 5.32 4.74
N MET A 68 0.51 4.38 5.65
CA MET A 68 -0.79 3.72 5.77
C MET A 68 -1.37 3.96 7.16
N THR A 69 -2.61 4.46 7.20
CA THR A 69 -3.40 4.57 8.43
C THR A 69 -4.31 3.35 8.62
N ASP A 70 -4.86 3.18 9.81
CA ASP A 70 -5.72 2.07 10.19
C ASP A 70 -7.11 2.59 10.60
N ASP A 71 -8.15 2.17 9.88
CA ASP A 71 -9.53 2.56 10.14
C ASP A 71 -9.84 4.06 9.93
N MET A 72 -9.14 4.74 9.02
CA MET A 72 -9.44 6.12 8.65
C MET A 72 -10.60 6.17 7.64
N GLY A 73 -11.60 7.01 7.92
CA GLY A 73 -12.73 7.20 7.02
C GLY A 73 -12.36 8.00 5.77
N TYR A 74 -13.14 7.81 4.70
CA TYR A 74 -12.94 8.49 3.41
C TYR A 74 -12.95 10.02 3.53
N ALA A 75 -13.89 10.57 4.32
CA ALA A 75 -14.06 12.01 4.53
C ALA A 75 -13.31 12.54 5.76
N ASP A 76 -12.25 11.87 6.23
CA ASP A 76 -11.50 12.30 7.42
C ASP A 76 -10.17 12.98 7.07
N VAL A 77 -9.97 13.35 5.81
CA VAL A 77 -8.83 14.15 5.33
C VAL A 77 -9.32 15.36 4.53
N GLY A 78 -8.58 16.47 4.58
CA GLY A 78 -8.98 17.73 3.94
C GLY A 78 -9.11 17.60 2.43
N PHE A 79 -8.25 16.85 1.73
CA PHE A 79 -8.34 16.64 0.30
C PHE A 79 -9.60 15.86 -0.16
N ASN A 80 -10.30 15.19 0.75
CA ASN A 80 -11.62 14.59 0.52
C ASN A 80 -12.77 15.41 1.14
N GLY A 81 -12.50 16.64 1.59
CA GLY A 81 -13.52 17.59 2.05
C GLY A 81 -13.82 17.58 3.54
N CYS A 82 -12.94 17.00 4.38
CA CYS A 82 -13.08 17.10 5.83
C CYS A 82 -13.09 18.56 6.30
N LYS A 83 -14.06 18.91 7.15
CA LYS A 83 -14.23 20.29 7.67
C LYS A 83 -13.79 20.43 9.12
N ASP A 84 -13.84 19.36 9.90
CA ASP A 84 -13.66 19.37 11.35
C ASP A 84 -12.31 18.81 11.82
N ILE A 85 -11.53 18.19 10.91
CA ILE A 85 -10.19 17.69 11.19
C ILE A 85 -9.22 18.26 10.15
N PRO A 86 -8.44 19.29 10.46
CA PRO A 86 -7.39 19.79 9.59
C PRO A 86 -6.28 18.72 9.40
N THR A 87 -5.92 18.47 8.14
CA THR A 87 -4.85 17.51 7.76
C THR A 87 -3.88 18.14 6.75
N PRO A 88 -3.28 19.32 7.04
CA PRO A 88 -2.52 20.07 6.05
C PRO A 88 -1.31 19.30 5.49
N HIS A 89 -0.68 18.44 6.27
CA HIS A 89 0.48 17.68 5.83
C HIS A 89 0.08 16.48 4.96
N ILE A 90 -0.98 15.77 5.32
CA ILE A 90 -1.55 14.70 4.49
C ILE A 90 -2.08 15.30 3.18
N ASP A 91 -2.79 16.44 3.23
CA ASP A 91 -3.31 17.14 2.06
C ASP A 91 -2.19 17.63 1.13
N SER A 92 -1.02 17.94 1.69
CA SER A 92 0.13 18.34 0.91
C SER A 92 0.65 17.24 -0.02
N ILE A 93 0.44 15.97 0.30
CA ILE A 93 0.78 14.84 -0.59
C ILE A 93 -0.10 14.89 -1.85
N ALA A 94 -1.39 15.11 -1.70
CA ALA A 94 -2.33 15.24 -2.82
C ALA A 94 -2.03 16.53 -3.64
N SER A 95 -1.84 17.66 -2.96
CA SER A 95 -1.60 18.94 -3.64
C SER A 95 -0.24 19.06 -4.32
N ASN A 96 0.77 18.29 -3.89
CA ASN A 96 2.08 18.19 -4.54
C ASN A 96 2.21 16.95 -5.46
N GLY A 97 1.11 16.26 -5.73
CA GLY A 97 1.09 15.04 -6.52
C GLY A 97 -0.29 14.77 -7.11
N VAL A 98 -0.75 13.54 -7.02
CA VAL A 98 -2.01 13.05 -7.58
C VAL A 98 -2.93 12.56 -6.47
N LYS A 99 -4.14 13.10 -6.41
CA LYS A 99 -5.27 12.58 -5.62
C LYS A 99 -6.01 11.52 -6.43
N PHE A 100 -6.26 10.36 -5.86
CA PHE A 100 -7.12 9.35 -6.45
C PHE A 100 -8.56 9.54 -5.93
N THR A 101 -9.45 10.02 -6.77
CA THR A 101 -10.86 10.17 -6.38
C THR A 101 -11.56 8.82 -6.25
N SER A 102 -11.04 7.80 -6.95
CA SER A 102 -11.50 6.40 -6.94
C SER A 102 -10.41 5.45 -6.47
N GLY A 103 -9.83 5.72 -5.27
CA GLY A 103 -8.81 4.90 -4.65
C GLY A 103 -9.39 3.81 -3.75
N TYR A 104 -9.01 2.55 -4.00
CA TYR A 104 -9.53 1.38 -3.30
C TYR A 104 -8.44 0.59 -2.61
N VAL A 105 -8.85 -0.18 -1.61
CA VAL A 105 -8.04 -1.28 -1.06
C VAL A 105 -8.62 -2.62 -1.51
N ALA A 106 -7.79 -3.65 -1.54
CA ALA A 106 -8.20 -4.96 -2.07
C ALA A 106 -9.13 -5.75 -1.13
N TYR A 107 -9.32 -5.29 0.10
CA TYR A 107 -10.21 -5.90 1.08
C TYR A 107 -10.70 -4.88 2.12
N SER A 108 -11.92 -5.08 2.63
CA SER A 108 -12.57 -4.13 3.53
C SER A 108 -12.24 -4.31 5.03
N VAL A 109 -11.18 -5.08 5.38
CA VAL A 109 -10.63 -5.19 6.75
C VAL A 109 -9.11 -5.32 6.72
N CYS A 110 -8.46 -4.96 7.84
CA CYS A 110 -7.02 -4.72 7.98
C CYS A 110 -6.11 -5.83 7.42
N GLY A 111 -6.09 -7.01 8.03
CA GLY A 111 -5.12 -8.08 7.69
C GLY A 111 -5.14 -8.46 6.22
N PRO A 112 -6.28 -8.84 5.62
CA PRO A 112 -6.38 -9.14 4.19
C PRO A 112 -6.00 -7.98 3.27
N SER A 113 -6.39 -6.74 3.61
CA SER A 113 -5.99 -5.56 2.85
C SER A 113 -4.47 -5.35 2.87
N ARG A 114 -3.86 -5.50 4.04
CA ARG A 114 -2.40 -5.40 4.22
C ARG A 114 -1.65 -6.52 3.52
N ALA A 115 -2.17 -7.76 3.54
CA ALA A 115 -1.58 -8.89 2.83
C ALA A 115 -1.60 -8.65 1.31
N ALA A 116 -2.72 -8.17 0.78
CA ALA A 116 -2.85 -7.83 -0.62
C ALA A 116 -1.90 -6.69 -1.04
N PHE A 117 -1.86 -5.58 -0.29
CA PHE A 117 -0.90 -4.50 -0.50
C PHE A 117 0.54 -5.00 -0.51
N MET A 118 0.92 -5.82 0.48
CA MET A 118 2.29 -6.30 0.66
C MET A 118 2.76 -7.22 -0.47
N THR A 119 1.84 -7.96 -1.09
CA THR A 119 2.14 -8.92 -2.16
C THR A 119 1.84 -8.40 -3.57
N GLY A 120 1.08 -7.30 -3.71
CA GLY A 120 0.57 -6.80 -4.99
C GLY A 120 -0.44 -7.76 -5.66
N ARG A 121 -1.01 -8.70 -4.89
CA ARG A 121 -1.95 -9.73 -5.33
C ARG A 121 -3.18 -9.75 -4.45
N TYR A 122 -4.33 -10.05 -5.00
CA TYR A 122 -5.52 -10.26 -4.18
C TYR A 122 -5.28 -11.37 -3.15
N GLY A 123 -5.62 -11.12 -1.88
CA GLY A 123 -5.47 -12.10 -0.80
C GLY A 123 -6.18 -13.42 -1.07
N GLN A 124 -7.22 -13.39 -1.91
CA GLN A 124 -7.97 -14.55 -2.36
C GLN A 124 -7.15 -15.52 -3.23
N ARG A 125 -6.08 -15.06 -3.89
CA ARG A 125 -5.16 -15.90 -4.67
C ARG A 125 -4.43 -16.92 -3.82
N PHE A 126 -4.23 -16.60 -2.52
CA PHE A 126 -3.49 -17.43 -1.56
C PHE A 126 -4.25 -17.63 -0.24
N GLY A 127 -5.56 -17.39 -0.23
CA GLY A 127 -6.47 -17.71 0.88
C GLY A 127 -6.36 -16.81 2.11
N PHE A 128 -5.82 -15.59 2.00
CA PHE A 128 -5.74 -14.63 3.11
C PHE A 128 -6.94 -13.68 3.11
N GLU A 129 -8.12 -14.17 3.52
CA GLU A 129 -9.36 -13.39 3.56
C GLU A 129 -9.89 -13.09 4.98
N ARG A 130 -9.10 -13.36 6.00
CA ARG A 130 -9.47 -13.18 7.40
C ARG A 130 -8.39 -12.45 8.18
N ASN A 131 -8.79 -11.64 9.16
CA ASN A 131 -7.81 -11.14 10.14
C ASN A 131 -7.23 -12.33 10.90
N PRO A 132 -5.90 -12.51 10.93
CA PRO A 132 -5.30 -13.61 11.69
C PRO A 132 -5.57 -13.44 13.18
N GLN A 133 -5.67 -14.55 13.89
CA GLN A 133 -5.63 -14.55 15.34
C GLN A 133 -4.20 -14.29 15.81
N TYR A 134 -4.02 -13.67 16.96
CA TYR A 134 -2.69 -13.54 17.53
C TYR A 134 -2.23 -14.91 18.07
N ARG A 135 -1.45 -15.62 17.27
CA ARG A 135 -0.92 -16.95 17.56
C ARG A 135 0.57 -16.99 17.26
N THR A 136 1.39 -16.99 18.30
CA THR A 136 2.84 -16.88 18.18
C THR A 136 3.53 -18.20 17.81
N GLN A 137 2.78 -19.32 17.85
CA GLN A 137 3.28 -20.67 17.55
C GLN A 137 2.61 -21.31 16.33
N ASP A 138 1.58 -20.70 15.74
CA ASP A 138 0.87 -21.27 14.59
C ASP A 138 1.36 -20.62 13.28
N GLU A 139 2.20 -21.34 12.55
CA GLU A 139 2.79 -20.87 11.29
C GLU A 139 1.79 -20.81 10.13
N ASN A 140 0.59 -21.38 10.28
CA ASN A 140 -0.47 -21.24 9.29
C ASN A 140 -1.31 -19.97 9.52
N MET A 141 -1.10 -19.29 10.67
CA MET A 141 -1.88 -18.11 11.07
C MET A 141 -1.18 -16.81 10.65
N GLY A 142 -1.03 -16.60 9.34
CA GLY A 142 -0.38 -15.41 8.80
C GLY A 142 -0.24 -15.43 7.28
N LEU A 143 0.51 -14.48 6.75
CA LEU A 143 0.81 -14.41 5.32
C LEU A 143 1.60 -15.66 4.90
N PRO A 144 1.09 -16.48 3.95
CA PRO A 144 1.78 -17.70 3.54
C PRO A 144 3.24 -17.44 3.22
N LEU A 145 4.12 -18.28 3.77
CA LEU A 145 5.56 -18.06 3.71
C LEU A 145 6.13 -18.09 2.28
N GLY A 146 5.42 -18.74 1.36
CA GLY A 146 5.77 -18.78 -0.05
C GLY A 146 5.46 -17.50 -0.83
N GLU A 147 4.66 -16.57 -0.30
CA GLU A 147 4.35 -15.32 -1.01
C GLU A 147 5.54 -14.34 -0.94
N ASP A 148 5.90 -13.77 -2.10
CA ASP A 148 6.83 -12.65 -2.14
C ASP A 148 6.19 -11.38 -1.58
N THR A 149 7.00 -10.56 -0.92
CA THR A 149 6.58 -9.24 -0.44
C THR A 149 7.27 -8.14 -1.25
N ILE A 150 6.70 -6.95 -1.20
CA ILE A 150 7.33 -5.76 -1.79
C ILE A 150 8.78 -5.57 -1.30
N ALA A 151 9.04 -5.82 -0.02
CA ALA A 151 10.39 -5.73 0.55
C ALA A 151 11.32 -6.83 0.05
N SER A 152 10.83 -8.09 -0.13
CA SER A 152 11.64 -9.16 -0.69
C SER A 152 12.02 -8.92 -2.16
N ALA A 153 11.11 -8.35 -2.94
CA ALA A 153 11.38 -7.97 -4.33
C ALA A 153 12.40 -6.81 -4.42
N LEU A 154 12.21 -5.77 -3.62
CA LEU A 154 13.08 -4.59 -3.59
C LEU A 154 14.50 -4.92 -3.09
N ARG A 155 14.63 -5.85 -2.15
CA ARG A 155 15.95 -6.30 -1.66
C ARG A 155 16.82 -6.88 -2.79
N LYS A 156 16.20 -7.58 -3.76
CA LYS A 156 16.91 -8.16 -4.92
C LYS A 156 17.59 -7.11 -5.81
N VAL A 157 17.13 -5.86 -5.71
CA VAL A 157 17.65 -4.73 -6.49
C VAL A 157 18.32 -3.65 -5.61
N GLY A 158 18.71 -4.00 -4.39
CA GLY A 158 19.57 -3.18 -3.55
C GLY A 158 18.88 -2.12 -2.70
N TYR A 159 17.54 -2.19 -2.54
CA TYR A 159 16.86 -1.32 -1.58
C TYR A 159 17.07 -1.79 -0.15
N TYR A 160 17.19 -0.83 0.76
CA TYR A 160 17.15 -1.04 2.19
C TYR A 160 15.73 -0.76 2.71
N SER A 161 15.07 -1.76 3.28
CA SER A 161 13.65 -1.67 3.62
C SER A 161 13.42 -1.71 5.12
N GLY A 162 12.61 -0.77 5.63
CA GLY A 162 12.14 -0.75 7.00
C GLY A 162 10.62 -0.72 7.10
N VAL A 163 10.07 -1.35 8.14
CA VAL A 163 8.66 -1.19 8.50
C VAL A 163 8.55 -0.65 9.91
N ILE A 164 7.76 0.42 10.06
CA ILE A 164 7.52 1.08 11.34
C ILE A 164 6.03 1.09 11.60
N GLY A 165 5.62 0.52 12.75
CA GLY A 165 4.23 0.45 13.18
C GLY A 165 3.60 -0.94 13.13
N LYS A 166 2.33 -1.00 12.72
CA LYS A 166 1.51 -2.20 12.70
C LYS A 166 1.89 -3.16 11.57
N TRP A 167 2.10 -4.43 11.91
CA TRP A 167 2.34 -5.51 10.94
C TRP A 167 1.07 -6.23 10.52
N HIS A 168 0.44 -6.98 11.39
CA HIS A 168 -0.83 -7.71 11.22
C HIS A 168 -0.84 -8.80 10.12
N LEU A 169 0.30 -9.39 9.82
CA LEU A 169 0.45 -10.45 8.80
C LEU A 169 0.95 -11.78 9.39
N GLY A 170 0.69 -12.01 10.67
CA GLY A 170 1.11 -13.17 11.46
C GLY A 170 2.07 -12.78 12.57
N ALA A 171 1.99 -13.53 13.69
CA ALA A 171 2.71 -13.22 14.92
C ALA A 171 3.84 -14.22 15.26
N THR A 172 4.11 -15.21 14.40
CA THR A 172 5.20 -16.16 14.63
C THR A 172 6.55 -15.57 14.25
N LYS A 173 7.64 -16.17 14.73
CA LYS A 173 9.01 -15.78 14.36
C LYS A 173 9.27 -15.86 12.84
N LYS A 174 8.58 -16.77 12.10
CA LYS A 174 8.69 -16.87 10.63
C LYS A 174 7.92 -15.78 9.90
N HIS A 175 6.85 -15.25 10.49
CA HIS A 175 6.08 -14.14 9.93
C HIS A 175 6.66 -12.76 10.28
N HIS A 176 7.66 -12.71 11.14
CA HIS A 176 8.29 -11.44 11.54
C HIS A 176 8.79 -10.66 10.31
N PRO A 177 8.61 -9.33 10.25
CA PRO A 177 9.00 -8.50 9.10
C PRO A 177 10.41 -8.76 8.57
N LEU A 178 11.39 -8.97 9.46
CA LEU A 178 12.78 -9.28 9.06
C LEU A 178 12.94 -10.63 8.33
N LYS A 179 11.96 -11.53 8.46
CA LYS A 179 11.89 -12.78 7.69
C LYS A 179 11.08 -12.65 6.40
N ARG A 180 10.48 -11.47 6.19
CA ARG A 180 9.63 -11.14 5.05
C ARG A 180 10.23 -10.06 4.16
N GLY A 181 11.58 -9.93 4.15
CA GLY A 181 12.34 -9.07 3.24
C GLY A 181 12.81 -7.75 3.83
N PHE A 182 12.26 -7.28 4.94
CA PHE A 182 12.69 -6.06 5.61
C PHE A 182 14.02 -6.24 6.36
N GLN A 183 14.77 -5.17 6.51
CA GLN A 183 16.03 -5.13 7.26
C GLN A 183 15.88 -4.42 8.61
N GLU A 184 14.88 -3.55 8.78
CA GLU A 184 14.55 -2.93 10.05
C GLU A 184 13.07 -3.10 10.37
N PHE A 185 12.75 -3.30 11.64
CA PHE A 185 11.39 -3.32 12.18
C PHE A 185 11.32 -2.53 13.48
N TYR A 186 10.34 -1.63 13.57
CA TYR A 186 9.98 -0.95 14.81
C TYR A 186 8.47 -0.91 14.93
N GLY A 187 7.87 -1.75 15.79
CA GLY A 187 6.42 -1.82 15.81
C GLY A 187 5.85 -3.01 16.59
N HIS A 188 4.61 -3.36 16.26
CA HIS A 188 3.90 -4.47 16.88
C HIS A 188 3.34 -5.45 15.85
N LEU A 189 3.23 -6.74 16.22
CA LEU A 189 2.83 -7.82 15.31
C LEU A 189 1.29 -7.97 15.19
N GLY A 190 0.53 -7.49 16.16
CA GLY A 190 -0.91 -7.69 16.29
C GLY A 190 -1.77 -6.78 15.42
N GLY A 191 -3.09 -6.99 15.52
CA GLY A 191 -4.10 -6.26 14.75
C GLY A 191 -4.43 -4.88 15.27
N GLY A 192 -4.16 -4.59 16.53
CA GLY A 192 -4.30 -3.29 17.20
C GLY A 192 -3.36 -3.18 18.38
N HIS A 193 -3.32 -2.01 19.00
CA HIS A 193 -2.43 -1.76 20.11
C HIS A 193 -2.93 -0.61 21.00
N GLN A 194 -2.54 -0.58 22.28
CA GLN A 194 -2.67 0.58 23.15
C GLN A 194 -1.69 1.67 22.67
N TYR A 195 -2.03 2.94 22.93
CA TYR A 195 -1.23 4.07 22.44
C TYR A 195 -0.40 4.73 23.53
N MET A 196 -0.83 4.57 24.80
CA MET A 196 -0.20 5.22 25.95
C MET A 196 0.84 4.28 26.57
N PRO A 197 2.06 4.76 26.88
CA PRO A 197 3.14 3.94 27.44
C PRO A 197 2.76 3.15 28.66
N GLU A 198 2.02 3.76 29.60
CA GLU A 198 1.59 3.15 30.86
C GLU A 198 0.65 1.96 30.69
N MET A 199 0.08 1.80 29.50
CA MET A 199 -0.79 0.66 29.18
C MET A 199 -0.04 -0.52 28.57
N LEU A 200 1.25 -0.37 28.25
CA LEU A 200 2.10 -1.39 27.65
C LEU A 200 2.85 -2.15 28.76
N ASN A 201 2.24 -3.20 29.29
CA ASN A 201 2.70 -3.92 30.47
C ASN A 201 3.05 -5.40 30.22
N ILE A 202 3.15 -5.85 28.97
CA ILE A 202 3.63 -7.17 28.58
C ILE A 202 4.92 -6.98 27.78
N GLU A 203 6.04 -7.33 28.40
CA GLU A 203 7.36 -7.11 27.83
C GLU A 203 7.58 -7.90 26.54
N ASP A 204 7.35 -9.21 26.58
CA ASP A 204 7.57 -10.09 25.44
C ASP A 204 6.29 -10.24 24.59
N SER A 205 6.35 -9.78 23.35
CA SER A 205 5.27 -9.94 22.38
C SER A 205 4.93 -11.41 22.10
N TYR A 206 5.90 -12.30 22.19
CA TYR A 206 5.68 -13.73 21.98
C TYR A 206 5.05 -14.46 23.18
N ALA A 207 5.04 -13.83 24.36
CA ALA A 207 4.34 -14.32 25.55
C ALA A 207 2.84 -14.01 25.55
N ALA A 208 2.37 -13.08 24.69
CA ALA A 208 0.95 -12.76 24.58
C ALA A 208 0.16 -13.95 24.01
N LYS A 209 -0.89 -14.37 24.71
CA LYS A 209 -1.66 -15.60 24.44
C LYS A 209 -2.85 -15.38 23.49
N ASP A 210 -3.29 -14.15 23.35
CA ASP A 210 -4.48 -13.77 22.58
C ASP A 210 -4.42 -12.33 22.09
N GLU A 211 -5.42 -11.94 21.28
CA GLU A 211 -5.51 -10.59 20.72
C GLU A 211 -5.58 -9.49 21.79
N PRO A 212 -6.39 -9.58 22.88
CA PRO A 212 -6.39 -8.59 23.95
C PRO A 212 -5.04 -8.38 24.64
N GLN A 213 -4.27 -9.45 24.82
CA GLN A 213 -2.92 -9.34 25.40
C GLN A 213 -1.95 -8.71 24.42
N SER A 214 -2.05 -9.02 23.14
CA SER A 214 -1.18 -8.45 22.11
C SER A 214 -1.25 -6.92 22.02
N TYR A 215 -2.37 -6.33 22.47
CA TYR A 215 -2.55 -4.87 22.52
C TYR A 215 -1.72 -4.18 23.61
N ARG A 216 -1.14 -4.92 24.53
CA ARG A 216 -0.41 -4.40 25.70
C ARG A 216 1.06 -4.80 25.70
N THR A 217 1.55 -5.38 24.60
CA THR A 217 2.95 -5.77 24.50
C THR A 217 3.84 -4.54 24.31
N TRP A 218 5.10 -4.64 24.73
CA TRP A 218 6.10 -3.66 24.33
C TRP A 218 6.28 -3.67 22.80
N ILE A 219 6.84 -2.60 22.29
CA ILE A 219 7.20 -2.48 20.88
C ILE A 219 8.45 -3.32 20.61
N LEU A 220 8.53 -3.96 19.47
CA LEU A 220 9.73 -4.63 19.00
C LEU A 220 10.59 -3.65 18.22
N LYS A 221 11.87 -3.53 18.57
CA LYS A 221 12.92 -3.00 17.71
C LYS A 221 13.67 -4.20 17.15
N ASP A 222 13.43 -4.49 15.88
CA ASP A 222 13.82 -5.75 15.25
C ASP A 222 13.24 -6.94 16.02
N HIS A 223 14.07 -7.75 16.67
CA HIS A 223 13.62 -8.88 17.49
C HIS A 223 13.58 -8.57 18.99
N LYS A 224 14.00 -7.39 19.41
CA LYS A 224 14.15 -7.05 20.82
C LYS A 224 12.96 -6.23 21.31
N PRO A 225 12.29 -6.62 22.40
CA PRO A 225 11.32 -5.76 23.05
C PRO A 225 12.01 -4.49 23.54
N VAL A 226 11.35 -3.36 23.37
CA VAL A 226 11.78 -2.06 23.91
C VAL A 226 10.67 -1.48 24.75
N PRO A 227 11.00 -0.87 25.90
CA PRO A 227 10.01 -0.26 26.77
C PRO A 227 9.28 0.89 26.06
N PRO A 228 8.02 1.14 26.44
CA PRO A 228 7.28 2.27 25.91
C PRO A 228 7.97 3.60 26.30
N ARG A 229 8.08 4.52 25.34
CA ARG A 229 8.77 5.81 25.53
C ARG A 229 7.80 6.99 25.61
N LYS A 230 6.79 7.00 24.75
CA LYS A 230 5.81 8.07 24.60
C LYS A 230 4.57 7.59 23.83
N TYR A 231 3.64 8.50 23.58
CA TYR A 231 2.47 8.24 22.74
C TYR A 231 2.87 7.56 21.42
N LEU A 232 2.27 6.41 21.11
CA LEU A 232 2.76 5.49 20.08
C LEU A 232 2.81 6.10 18.68
N THR A 233 1.83 6.95 18.33
CA THR A 233 1.82 7.67 17.03
C THR A 233 3.02 8.61 16.90
N ASP A 234 3.38 9.33 17.97
CA ASP A 234 4.56 10.19 17.99
C ASP A 234 5.85 9.37 17.92
N ASP A 235 5.89 8.24 18.60
CA ASP A 235 7.05 7.35 18.66
C ASP A 235 7.35 6.72 17.28
N PHE A 236 6.32 6.26 16.58
CA PHE A 236 6.47 5.76 15.21
C PHE A 236 6.91 6.85 14.24
N SER A 237 6.42 8.08 14.43
CA SER A 237 6.83 9.21 13.58
C SER A 237 8.30 9.58 13.80
N ASP A 238 8.78 9.55 15.04
CA ASP A 238 10.20 9.82 15.34
C ASP A 238 11.11 8.72 14.79
N GLU A 239 10.70 7.45 14.90
CA GLU A 239 11.50 6.36 14.33
C GLU A 239 11.49 6.40 12.79
N ALA A 240 10.40 6.87 12.15
CA ALA A 240 10.36 7.08 10.71
C ALA A 240 11.34 8.18 10.25
N VAL A 241 11.40 9.31 10.97
CA VAL A 241 12.39 10.37 10.73
C VAL A 241 13.80 9.82 10.93
N SER A 242 14.05 9.12 12.03
CA SER A 242 15.34 8.50 12.34
C SER A 242 15.77 7.47 11.27
N PHE A 243 14.83 6.66 10.75
CA PHE A 243 15.08 5.75 9.63
C PHE A 243 15.54 6.49 8.38
N ILE A 244 14.86 7.59 8.01
CA ILE A 244 15.24 8.43 6.86
C ILE A 244 16.64 9.02 7.08
N GLU A 245 16.92 9.54 8.26
CA GLU A 245 18.22 10.14 8.59
C GLU A 245 19.37 9.12 8.51
N ARG A 246 19.17 7.89 8.90
CA ARG A 246 20.16 6.81 8.81
C ARG A 246 20.37 6.28 7.37
N ASN A 247 19.36 6.40 6.51
CA ASN A 247 19.33 5.70 5.22
C ASN A 247 19.30 6.60 4.00
N HIS A 248 19.34 7.96 4.16
CA HIS A 248 19.15 8.93 3.07
C HIS A 248 20.21 8.87 1.95
N ASN A 249 21.32 8.20 2.16
CA ASN A 249 22.44 8.07 1.22
C ASN A 249 22.38 6.80 0.34
N LYS A 250 21.30 6.03 0.41
CA LYS A 250 21.07 4.81 -0.37
C LYS A 250 19.58 4.67 -0.71
N PRO A 251 19.21 3.96 -1.78
CA PRO A 251 17.80 3.70 -2.07
C PRO A 251 17.14 2.96 -0.92
N PHE A 252 16.03 3.50 -0.41
CA PHE A 252 15.30 2.87 0.68
C PHE A 252 13.80 2.75 0.39
N PHE A 253 13.18 1.77 1.06
CA PHE A 253 11.74 1.61 1.16
C PHE A 253 11.31 1.69 2.63
N LEU A 254 10.46 2.65 2.95
CA LEU A 254 9.84 2.77 4.27
C LEU A 254 8.35 2.48 4.19
N PHE A 255 7.89 1.46 4.90
CA PHE A 255 6.48 1.23 5.17
C PHE A 255 6.14 1.80 6.56
N LEU A 256 5.62 3.03 6.59
CA LEU A 256 5.13 3.67 7.81
C LEU A 256 3.66 3.31 8.00
N SER A 257 3.43 2.34 8.86
CA SER A 257 2.16 1.68 9.09
C SER A 257 1.58 2.11 10.44
N TYR A 258 0.95 3.27 10.49
CA TYR A 258 0.30 3.72 11.70
C TYR A 258 -0.83 2.76 12.12
N ASN A 259 -0.94 2.48 13.41
CA ASN A 259 -2.15 1.87 13.97
C ASN A 259 -3.24 2.91 14.28
N ALA A 260 -2.93 4.20 14.24
CA ALA A 260 -3.90 5.29 14.37
C ALA A 260 -4.68 5.48 13.05
N PRO A 261 -5.96 5.85 13.13
CA PRO A 261 -6.81 6.07 14.32
C PRO A 261 -7.66 4.86 14.75
N HIS A 262 -7.16 3.62 14.67
CA HIS A 262 -7.84 2.39 15.12
C HIS A 262 -8.10 2.43 16.64
N THR A 263 -9.16 1.77 17.09
CA THR A 263 -9.45 1.59 18.53
C THR A 263 -8.39 0.74 19.25
N PRO A 264 -8.11 1.02 20.55
CA PRO A 264 -8.82 1.94 21.45
C PRO A 264 -8.56 3.41 21.09
N LEU A 265 -9.56 4.28 21.32
CA LEU A 265 -9.39 5.71 21.09
C LEU A 265 -8.64 6.33 22.26
N GLN A 266 -7.43 6.76 22.02
CA GLN A 266 -6.52 7.34 23.01
C GLN A 266 -5.69 8.44 22.36
N ALA A 267 -5.73 9.63 22.94
CA ALA A 267 -4.93 10.76 22.51
C ALA A 267 -4.45 11.57 23.71
N PRO A 268 -3.20 12.05 23.72
CA PRO A 268 -2.69 12.97 24.73
C PRO A 268 -3.45 14.31 24.72
N GLN A 269 -3.49 14.99 25.85
CA GLN A 269 -4.21 16.26 26.01
C GLN A 269 -3.80 17.30 24.97
N LYS A 270 -2.50 17.40 24.62
CA LYS A 270 -1.98 18.32 23.60
C LYS A 270 -2.68 18.20 22.22
N TYR A 271 -3.18 17.02 21.88
CA TYR A 271 -3.95 16.81 20.64
C TYR A 271 -5.45 17.02 20.84
N LEU A 272 -6.00 16.67 22.01
CA LEU A 272 -7.39 16.94 22.36
C LEU A 272 -7.69 18.45 22.41
N ASP A 273 -6.75 19.26 22.87
CA ASP A 273 -6.87 20.73 22.97
C ASP A 273 -6.97 21.43 21.60
N ARG A 274 -6.59 20.75 20.52
CA ARG A 274 -6.77 21.25 19.15
C ARG A 274 -8.23 21.26 18.71
N PHE A 275 -9.11 20.56 19.41
CA PHE A 275 -10.52 20.37 19.04
C PHE A 275 -11.49 20.79 20.16
N PRO A 276 -11.40 22.04 20.65
CA PRO A 276 -12.28 22.51 21.74
C PRO A 276 -13.74 22.59 21.32
N ASN A 277 -14.00 22.81 20.03
CA ASN A 277 -15.35 22.93 19.48
C ASN A 277 -16.01 21.57 19.16
N LEU A 278 -15.28 20.48 19.17
CA LEU A 278 -15.86 19.14 19.04
C LEU A 278 -16.36 18.66 20.40
N LYS A 279 -17.62 18.22 20.44
CA LYS A 279 -18.21 17.63 21.65
C LYS A 279 -17.34 16.45 22.13
N GLU A 280 -17.16 16.36 23.43
CA GLU A 280 -16.46 15.22 24.05
C GLU A 280 -17.06 13.88 23.59
N GLY A 281 -16.16 12.90 23.34
CA GLY A 281 -16.54 11.60 22.85
C GLY A 281 -15.66 11.09 21.73
N LYS A 282 -16.15 10.09 21.00
CA LYS A 282 -15.36 9.36 20.01
C LYS A 282 -14.81 10.28 18.91
N ARG A 283 -15.61 11.18 18.35
CA ARG A 283 -15.18 12.06 17.24
C ARG A 283 -14.03 12.97 17.64
N ARG A 284 -14.09 13.58 18.84
CA ARG A 284 -13.01 14.45 19.35
C ARG A 284 -11.71 13.68 19.56
N THR A 285 -11.78 12.50 20.20
CA THR A 285 -10.58 11.68 20.42
C THR A 285 -10.02 11.16 19.09
N TYR A 286 -10.88 10.73 18.18
CA TYR A 286 -10.51 10.31 16.84
C TYR A 286 -9.81 11.45 16.06
N ALA A 287 -10.37 12.67 16.08
CA ALA A 287 -9.79 13.85 15.45
C ALA A 287 -8.39 14.16 16.01
N ALA A 288 -8.24 14.06 17.33
CA ALA A 288 -6.94 14.22 17.98
C ALA A 288 -5.91 13.16 17.52
N MET A 289 -6.34 11.91 17.33
CA MET A 289 -5.48 10.84 16.82
C MET A 289 -5.10 11.08 15.36
N VAL A 290 -6.04 11.53 14.52
CA VAL A 290 -5.75 11.90 13.11
C VAL A 290 -4.78 13.08 13.05
N SER A 291 -4.97 14.09 13.91
CA SER A 291 -4.06 15.25 14.00
C SER A 291 -2.64 14.83 14.37
N ALA A 292 -2.47 13.83 15.25
CA ALA A 292 -1.15 13.29 15.58
C ALA A 292 -0.49 12.56 14.38
N VAL A 293 -1.29 11.86 13.57
CA VAL A 293 -0.82 11.25 12.32
C VAL A 293 -0.37 12.34 11.34
N ASP A 294 -1.17 13.41 11.18
CA ASP A 294 -0.85 14.52 10.27
C ASP A 294 0.46 15.20 10.65
N ASP A 295 0.68 15.49 11.95
CA ASP A 295 1.96 15.99 12.46
C ASP A 295 3.12 15.04 12.09
N GLY A 296 2.92 13.74 12.24
CA GLY A 296 3.90 12.72 11.89
C GLY A 296 4.25 12.73 10.40
N VAL A 297 3.24 12.84 9.53
CA VAL A 297 3.44 13.01 8.07
C VAL A 297 4.24 14.26 7.79
N GLY A 298 3.93 15.39 8.43
CA GLY A 298 4.66 16.64 8.31
C GLY A 298 6.15 16.50 8.65
N ARG A 299 6.45 15.78 9.74
CA ARG A 299 7.85 15.51 10.16
C ARG A 299 8.59 14.64 9.15
N VAL A 300 7.96 13.61 8.61
CA VAL A 300 8.53 12.75 7.55
C VAL A 300 8.85 13.57 6.31
N LEU A 301 7.88 14.35 5.79
CA LEU A 301 8.09 15.20 4.60
C LEU A 301 9.17 16.26 4.82
N SER A 302 9.22 16.86 6.00
CA SER A 302 10.25 17.82 6.39
C SER A 302 11.64 17.19 6.45
N SER A 303 11.77 15.96 6.96
CA SER A 303 13.03 15.20 6.98
C SER A 303 13.55 14.94 5.56
N LEU A 304 12.68 14.53 4.63
CA LEU A 304 13.05 14.35 3.22
C LEU A 304 13.58 15.64 2.60
N LYS A 305 12.90 16.77 2.88
CA LYS A 305 13.31 18.09 2.39
C LYS A 305 14.66 18.51 3.00
N LYS A 306 14.84 18.34 4.31
CA LYS A 306 16.10 18.64 5.02
C LYS A 306 17.28 17.84 4.48
N LYS A 307 17.05 16.57 4.08
CA LYS A 307 18.07 15.71 3.46
C LYS A 307 18.20 15.91 1.94
N GLN A 308 17.43 16.81 1.34
CA GLN A 308 17.44 17.13 -0.11
C GLN A 308 17.11 15.93 -1.02
N ILE A 309 16.36 14.96 -0.52
CA ILE A 309 15.95 13.75 -1.25
C ILE A 309 14.45 13.74 -1.62
N ASN A 310 13.71 14.80 -1.24
CA ASN A 310 12.27 14.88 -1.48
C ASN A 310 11.89 14.86 -2.97
N GLN A 311 12.74 15.38 -3.86
CA GLN A 311 12.47 15.42 -5.30
C GLN A 311 12.39 14.01 -5.89
N ASN A 312 13.30 13.11 -5.50
CA ASN A 312 13.34 11.73 -5.97
C ASN A 312 12.86 10.74 -4.91
N THR A 313 11.79 11.08 -4.21
CA THR A 313 11.09 10.19 -3.29
C THR A 313 9.63 10.08 -3.67
N ILE A 314 9.16 8.84 -3.90
CA ILE A 314 7.74 8.52 -4.12
C ILE A 314 7.10 8.31 -2.76
N VAL A 315 6.05 9.06 -2.46
CA VAL A 315 5.30 8.95 -1.20
C VAL A 315 3.84 8.64 -1.51
N PHE A 316 3.38 7.45 -1.13
CA PHE A 316 1.97 7.07 -1.13
C PHE A 316 1.34 7.31 0.25
N PHE A 317 0.12 7.78 0.28
CA PHE A 317 -0.72 7.86 1.48
C PHE A 317 -2.05 7.16 1.24
N LEU A 318 -2.48 6.28 2.16
CA LEU A 318 -3.80 5.64 2.13
C LEU A 318 -4.23 5.12 3.50
N SER A 319 -5.53 4.79 3.65
CA SER A 319 -6.03 3.95 4.76
C SER A 319 -6.04 2.47 4.34
N ASP A 320 -5.93 1.55 5.30
CA ASP A 320 -5.97 0.11 5.01
C ASP A 320 -7.39 -0.44 4.77
N ASN A 321 -8.41 0.23 5.21
CA ASN A 321 -9.84 0.00 4.94
C ASN A 321 -10.65 1.24 5.30
N GLY A 322 -11.93 1.24 4.96
CA GLY A 322 -12.83 2.30 5.38
C GLY A 322 -13.07 2.32 6.89
N GLY A 323 -13.46 3.47 7.41
CA GLY A 323 -13.65 3.66 8.84
C GLY A 323 -14.86 2.92 9.41
N PRO A 324 -14.78 2.37 10.64
CA PRO A 324 -15.93 1.82 11.35
C PRO A 324 -16.68 2.93 12.12
N THR A 325 -17.44 3.75 11.42
CA THR A 325 -17.99 5.05 11.85
C THR A 325 -18.62 5.03 13.24
N THR A 326 -19.43 4.02 13.54
CA THR A 326 -20.10 3.90 14.85
C THR A 326 -19.15 3.51 15.99
N LYS A 327 -18.01 2.89 15.69
CA LYS A 327 -17.07 2.38 16.70
C LYS A 327 -16.02 3.43 17.09
N ASN A 328 -15.43 4.08 16.08
CA ASN A 328 -14.33 5.02 16.33
C ASN A 328 -14.65 6.49 16.04
N GLY A 329 -15.83 6.79 15.45
CA GLY A 329 -16.21 8.17 15.12
C GLY A 329 -15.61 8.68 13.82
N SER A 330 -15.10 7.79 12.94
CA SER A 330 -14.71 8.12 11.57
C SER A 330 -15.90 8.52 10.69
N ASN A 331 -15.64 9.12 9.55
CA ASN A 331 -16.63 9.57 8.58
C ASN A 331 -16.30 9.03 7.18
N ASN A 332 -17.19 8.20 6.63
CA ASN A 332 -17.05 7.69 5.26
C ASN A 332 -17.87 8.47 4.24
N SER A 333 -18.60 9.53 4.64
CA SER A 333 -19.47 10.28 3.73
C SER A 333 -18.72 10.75 2.48
N PRO A 334 -19.40 10.81 1.32
CA PRO A 334 -20.78 10.41 1.05
C PRO A 334 -20.97 8.90 0.82
N LEU A 335 -19.93 8.09 1.04
CA LEU A 335 -19.90 6.67 0.73
C LEU A 335 -20.79 5.88 1.70
N ARG A 336 -21.54 4.92 1.17
CA ARG A 336 -22.34 3.98 1.94
C ARG A 336 -21.49 2.93 2.63
N GLY A 337 -21.85 2.56 3.86
CA GLY A 337 -21.26 1.44 4.60
C GLY A 337 -20.01 1.77 5.38
N ASP A 338 -19.50 0.74 6.05
CA ASP A 338 -18.44 0.81 7.05
C ASP A 338 -17.37 -0.26 6.80
N LYS A 339 -16.28 -0.18 7.57
CA LYS A 339 -15.27 -1.26 7.68
C LYS A 339 -15.94 -2.63 7.69
N GLY A 340 -15.56 -3.48 6.76
CA GLY A 340 -16.09 -4.83 6.64
C GLY A 340 -17.27 -4.95 5.69
N ASP A 341 -17.79 -3.89 5.12
CA ASP A 341 -18.83 -3.95 4.09
C ASP A 341 -18.26 -4.10 2.68
N ALA A 342 -19.12 -4.52 1.76
CA ALA A 342 -18.84 -4.50 0.33
C ALA A 342 -19.34 -3.20 -0.34
N TRP A 343 -20.00 -2.31 0.41
CA TRP A 343 -20.31 -0.95 0.00
C TRP A 343 -19.06 -0.09 -0.12
N GLU A 344 -19.15 1.03 -0.85
CA GLU A 344 -18.02 1.93 -1.10
C GLU A 344 -17.27 2.30 0.18
N GLY A 345 -17.98 2.67 1.26
CA GLY A 345 -17.41 3.07 2.54
C GLY A 345 -16.61 1.97 3.28
N GLY A 346 -16.66 0.74 2.82
CA GLY A 346 -15.83 -0.35 3.38
C GLY A 346 -14.43 -0.44 2.79
N TRP A 347 -14.22 -0.02 1.52
CA TRP A 347 -12.99 -0.28 0.79
C TRP A 347 -12.51 0.83 -0.16
N ARG A 348 -13.31 1.89 -0.41
CA ARG A 348 -12.83 3.13 -1.01
C ARG A 348 -12.31 4.04 0.09
N VAL A 349 -11.07 4.47 -0.02
CA VAL A 349 -10.30 5.09 1.06
C VAL A 349 -9.63 6.40 0.59
N PRO A 350 -9.22 7.28 1.52
CA PRO A 350 -8.31 8.37 1.16
C PRO A 350 -7.05 7.78 0.52
N PHE A 351 -6.70 8.25 -0.68
CA PHE A 351 -5.55 7.74 -1.41
C PHE A 351 -4.91 8.84 -2.25
N ALA A 352 -3.61 9.04 -2.07
CA ALA A 352 -2.82 10.02 -2.81
C ALA A 352 -1.39 9.54 -3.02
N VAL A 353 -0.71 10.11 -4.03
CA VAL A 353 0.72 9.88 -4.28
C VAL A 353 1.39 11.16 -4.70
N GLN A 354 2.60 11.42 -4.19
CA GLN A 354 3.48 12.46 -4.72
C GLN A 354 4.82 11.88 -5.16
N TRP A 355 5.36 12.43 -6.23
CA TRP A 355 6.74 12.25 -6.68
C TRP A 355 7.15 13.46 -7.51
N PRO A 356 7.74 14.49 -6.90
CA PRO A 356 7.99 15.77 -7.58
C PRO A 356 8.79 15.66 -8.87
N LEU A 357 9.74 14.70 -8.96
CA LEU A 357 10.54 14.48 -10.17
C LEU A 357 9.78 13.80 -11.31
N GLY A 358 8.70 13.05 -11.03
CA GLY A 358 8.12 12.14 -12.01
C GLY A 358 6.60 12.13 -12.15
N LEU A 359 5.87 12.88 -11.33
CA LEU A 359 4.40 12.97 -11.39
C LEU A 359 3.93 14.43 -11.47
N PRO A 360 2.79 14.69 -12.12
CA PRO A 360 2.18 16.01 -12.12
C PRO A 360 1.78 16.43 -10.71
N LYS A 361 1.72 17.74 -10.48
CA LYS A 361 1.37 18.34 -9.21
C LYS A 361 -0.08 18.80 -9.20
N GLY A 362 -0.80 18.52 -8.10
CA GLY A 362 -2.15 19.01 -7.85
C GLY A 362 -3.20 18.50 -8.85
N THR A 363 -3.03 17.26 -9.33
CA THR A 363 -3.95 16.65 -10.29
C THR A 363 -4.87 15.62 -9.60
N GLU A 364 -6.03 15.40 -10.19
CA GLU A 364 -6.93 14.33 -9.79
C GLU A 364 -6.92 13.21 -10.85
N TYR A 365 -7.00 11.97 -10.37
CA TYR A 365 -7.15 10.79 -11.21
C TYR A 365 -8.41 10.03 -10.78
N ASP A 366 -9.38 9.91 -11.68
CA ASP A 366 -10.74 9.44 -11.40
C ASP A 366 -11.01 7.97 -11.73
N HIS A 367 -10.17 7.36 -12.58
CA HIS A 367 -10.28 5.93 -12.83
C HIS A 367 -9.98 5.10 -11.58
N PRO A 368 -10.69 3.97 -11.38
CA PRO A 368 -10.45 3.08 -10.25
C PRO A 368 -9.01 2.56 -10.19
N VAL A 369 -8.36 2.79 -9.04
CA VAL A 369 -7.06 2.23 -8.68
C VAL A 369 -7.18 1.44 -7.39
N VAL A 370 -6.30 0.49 -7.16
CA VAL A 370 -6.34 -0.37 -5.98
C VAL A 370 -4.96 -0.46 -5.30
N SER A 371 -4.92 -0.69 -4.00
CA SER A 371 -3.67 -0.73 -3.23
C SER A 371 -2.63 -1.75 -3.75
N LEU A 372 -3.04 -2.72 -4.57
CA LEU A 372 -2.16 -3.66 -5.28
C LEU A 372 -1.22 -2.95 -6.25
N ASP A 373 -1.66 -1.83 -6.81
CA ASP A 373 -0.95 -1.03 -7.79
C ASP A 373 0.31 -0.39 -7.20
N ILE A 374 0.36 -0.22 -5.88
CA ILE A 374 1.53 0.32 -5.19
C ILE A 374 2.73 -0.59 -5.41
N MET A 375 2.59 -1.92 -5.16
CA MET A 375 3.69 -2.86 -5.40
C MET A 375 4.10 -2.90 -6.87
N ALA A 376 3.13 -2.96 -7.79
CA ALA A 376 3.41 -2.99 -9.22
C ALA A 376 4.13 -1.72 -9.69
N THR A 377 3.71 -0.55 -9.21
CA THR A 377 4.34 0.74 -9.53
C THR A 377 5.76 0.83 -8.97
N ILE A 378 5.94 0.48 -7.70
CA ILE A 378 7.24 0.50 -7.02
C ILE A 378 8.20 -0.50 -7.67
N ALA A 379 7.75 -1.74 -7.91
CA ALA A 379 8.59 -2.77 -8.52
C ALA A 379 9.03 -2.37 -9.94
N ALA A 380 8.12 -1.87 -10.76
CA ALA A 380 8.44 -1.38 -12.10
C ALA A 380 9.46 -0.23 -12.06
N ARG A 381 9.28 0.72 -11.10
CA ARG A 381 10.18 1.87 -10.98
C ARG A 381 11.55 1.51 -10.42
N ALA A 382 11.61 0.54 -9.51
CA ALA A 382 12.86 0.05 -8.93
C ALA A 382 13.60 -0.93 -9.85
N GLY A 383 12.97 -1.45 -10.90
CA GLY A 383 13.48 -2.58 -11.69
C GLY A 383 13.49 -3.89 -10.92
N ALA A 384 12.58 -4.06 -9.95
CA ALA A 384 12.52 -5.25 -9.12
C ALA A 384 11.87 -6.41 -9.88
N PRO A 385 12.45 -7.63 -9.84
CA PRO A 385 11.89 -8.78 -10.53
C PRO A 385 10.62 -9.27 -9.83
N ILE A 386 9.60 -9.59 -10.63
CA ILE A 386 8.37 -10.23 -10.19
C ILE A 386 8.39 -11.69 -10.62
N SER A 387 7.96 -12.59 -9.73
CA SER A 387 7.86 -14.02 -10.05
C SER A 387 6.85 -14.27 -11.17
N ILE A 388 7.27 -15.02 -12.18
CA ILE A 388 6.39 -15.40 -13.31
C ILE A 388 5.26 -16.33 -12.87
N ASP A 389 5.52 -17.19 -11.87
CA ASP A 389 4.54 -18.14 -11.33
C ASP A 389 3.51 -17.46 -10.41
N ARG A 390 3.80 -16.24 -9.98
CA ARG A 390 2.94 -15.43 -9.10
C ARG A 390 2.85 -14.01 -9.62
N PRO A 391 2.19 -13.79 -10.76
CA PRO A 391 2.05 -12.47 -11.36
C PRO A 391 1.28 -11.55 -10.43
N LEU A 392 1.60 -10.26 -10.49
CA LEU A 392 0.86 -9.24 -9.76
C LEU A 392 -0.55 -9.06 -10.35
N ASP A 393 -1.53 -8.83 -9.49
CA ASP A 393 -2.86 -8.33 -9.89
C ASP A 393 -2.84 -6.79 -10.06
N GLY A 394 -1.89 -6.12 -9.42
CA GLY A 394 -1.70 -4.66 -9.52
C GLY A 394 -1.04 -4.23 -10.83
N VAL A 395 -1.22 -2.96 -11.18
CA VAL A 395 -0.72 -2.33 -12.41
C VAL A 395 0.21 -1.16 -12.07
N ASN A 396 1.27 -0.97 -12.87
CA ASN A 396 2.10 0.24 -12.75
C ASN A 396 1.30 1.48 -13.15
N LEU A 397 1.03 2.36 -12.19
CA LEU A 397 0.21 3.55 -12.39
C LEU A 397 0.94 4.69 -13.10
N ILE A 398 2.28 4.78 -13.03
CA ILE A 398 3.03 5.93 -13.55
C ILE A 398 2.68 6.25 -15.01
N PRO A 399 2.64 5.30 -15.97
CA PRO A 399 2.30 5.62 -17.34
C PRO A 399 0.92 6.26 -17.54
N PHE A 400 -0.05 5.90 -16.70
CA PHE A 400 -1.39 6.49 -16.71
C PHE A 400 -1.39 7.90 -16.09
N LEU A 401 -0.71 8.08 -14.96
CA LEU A 401 -0.69 9.35 -14.24
C LEU A 401 0.06 10.47 -14.99
N ILE A 402 0.98 10.11 -15.91
CA ILE A 402 1.72 11.07 -16.75
C ILE A 402 1.16 11.13 -18.18
N GLY A 403 0.00 10.56 -18.46
CA GLY A 403 -0.68 10.60 -19.76
C GLY A 403 -0.01 9.80 -20.89
N LYS A 404 0.94 8.89 -20.57
CA LYS A 404 1.56 7.98 -21.57
C LYS A 404 0.70 6.76 -21.89
N LYS A 405 -0.28 6.46 -21.04
CA LYS A 405 -1.28 5.43 -21.24
C LYS A 405 -2.65 6.03 -21.00
N GLU A 406 -3.56 5.79 -21.93
CA GLU A 406 -4.95 6.21 -21.82
C GLU A 406 -5.83 5.13 -21.19
N GLY A 407 -7.04 5.52 -20.74
CA GLY A 407 -8.06 4.64 -20.19
C GLY A 407 -7.79 4.21 -18.74
N ALA A 408 -8.59 3.25 -18.29
CA ALA A 408 -8.51 2.73 -16.93
C ALA A 408 -7.39 1.70 -16.79
N PRO A 409 -6.64 1.70 -15.64
CA PRO A 409 -5.62 0.69 -15.36
C PRO A 409 -6.20 -0.73 -15.26
N HIS A 410 -7.44 -0.85 -14.81
CA HIS A 410 -8.13 -2.12 -14.57
C HIS A 410 -9.43 -2.23 -15.34
N GLN A 411 -9.70 -3.42 -15.90
CA GLN A 411 -11.03 -3.76 -16.43
C GLN A 411 -12.07 -3.84 -15.32
N GLY A 412 -11.65 -4.20 -14.11
CA GLY A 412 -12.46 -4.25 -12.92
C GLY A 412 -11.61 -4.41 -11.67
N ILE A 413 -12.13 -3.92 -10.55
CA ILE A 413 -11.59 -4.19 -9.21
C ILE A 413 -12.59 -5.01 -8.43
N PHE A 414 -12.11 -5.93 -7.59
CA PHE A 414 -12.90 -7.02 -7.04
C PHE A 414 -12.83 -7.10 -5.53
N LEU A 415 -13.93 -7.54 -4.92
CA LEU A 415 -14.01 -7.89 -3.51
C LEU A 415 -14.75 -9.21 -3.36
N ARG A 416 -14.19 -10.13 -2.58
CA ARG A 416 -14.86 -11.32 -2.06
C ARG A 416 -14.69 -11.36 -0.56
N LYS A 417 -15.77 -11.56 0.17
CA LYS A 417 -15.77 -11.79 1.62
C LYS A 417 -16.38 -13.15 1.91
N PHE A 418 -15.52 -14.16 1.95
CA PHE A 418 -15.90 -15.57 2.04
C PHE A 418 -16.92 -15.85 3.15
N ASP A 419 -16.64 -15.43 4.39
CA ASP A 419 -17.48 -15.77 5.54
C ASP A 419 -18.89 -15.13 5.51
N SER A 420 -19.07 -14.02 4.84
CA SER A 420 -20.37 -13.33 4.72
C SER A 420 -21.10 -13.64 3.42
N GLY A 421 -20.45 -14.23 2.42
CA GLY A 421 -20.97 -14.35 1.06
C GLY A 421 -21.22 -12.99 0.42
N SER A 422 -20.41 -11.98 0.78
CA SER A 422 -20.55 -10.64 0.19
C SER A 422 -19.50 -10.45 -0.89
N THR A 423 -19.93 -9.95 -2.06
CA THR A 423 -19.06 -9.71 -3.20
C THR A 423 -19.28 -8.32 -3.77
N ALA A 424 -18.27 -7.76 -4.40
CA ALA A 424 -18.40 -6.57 -5.23
C ALA A 424 -17.47 -6.63 -6.42
N VAL A 425 -17.89 -6.02 -7.52
CA VAL A 425 -17.06 -5.73 -8.68
C VAL A 425 -17.38 -4.33 -9.16
N ARG A 426 -16.35 -3.51 -9.34
CA ARG A 426 -16.44 -2.21 -10.00
C ARG A 426 -15.72 -2.25 -11.34
N SER A 427 -16.39 -1.82 -12.40
CA SER A 427 -15.82 -1.66 -13.74
C SER A 427 -16.34 -0.35 -14.34
N GLY A 428 -15.41 0.56 -14.65
CA GLY A 428 -15.77 1.92 -15.03
C GLY A 428 -16.56 2.64 -13.93
N SER A 429 -17.71 3.20 -14.26
CA SER A 429 -18.63 3.84 -13.28
C SER A 429 -19.55 2.84 -12.58
N HIS A 430 -19.77 1.66 -13.13
CA HIS A 430 -20.73 0.72 -12.58
C HIS A 430 -20.14 -0.19 -11.50
N LYS A 431 -20.94 -0.44 -10.48
CA LYS A 431 -20.62 -1.38 -9.41
C LYS A 431 -21.77 -2.34 -9.16
N LEU A 432 -21.47 -3.63 -9.22
CA LEU A 432 -22.37 -4.69 -8.77
C LEU A 432 -21.96 -5.16 -7.38
N VAL A 433 -22.88 -5.17 -6.44
CA VAL A 433 -22.66 -5.67 -5.07
C VAL A 433 -23.68 -6.76 -4.75
N THR A 434 -23.23 -7.86 -4.13
CA THR A 434 -24.09 -8.98 -3.72
C THR A 434 -23.86 -9.31 -2.24
N TYR A 435 -24.94 -9.59 -1.54
CA TYR A 435 -24.98 -10.11 -0.17
C TYR A 435 -25.83 -11.38 -0.17
N GLU A 436 -25.20 -12.53 -0.40
CA GLU A 436 -25.89 -13.82 -0.55
C GLU A 436 -26.80 -14.14 0.64
N LYS A 437 -26.29 -14.00 1.86
CA LYS A 437 -27.06 -14.28 3.10
C LYS A 437 -28.27 -13.38 3.30
N LYS A 438 -28.38 -12.29 2.52
CA LYS A 438 -29.50 -11.36 2.53
C LYS A 438 -30.36 -11.46 1.27
N ALA A 439 -30.01 -12.39 0.35
CA ALA A 439 -30.63 -12.51 -0.97
C ALA A 439 -30.68 -11.16 -1.73
N PHE A 440 -29.65 -10.34 -1.57
CA PHE A 440 -29.59 -8.98 -2.12
C PHE A 440 -28.53 -8.87 -3.21
N THR A 441 -28.92 -8.27 -4.34
CA THR A 441 -28.00 -7.81 -5.39
C THR A 441 -28.39 -6.42 -5.84
N GLY A 442 -27.42 -5.49 -5.91
CA GLY A 442 -27.62 -4.11 -6.36
C GLY A 442 -26.60 -3.73 -7.42
N LEU A 443 -27.06 -2.98 -8.43
CA LEU A 443 -26.23 -2.33 -9.44
C LEU A 443 -26.32 -0.82 -9.26
N TYR A 444 -25.18 -0.12 -9.27
CA TYR A 444 -25.10 1.32 -9.06
C TYR A 444 -24.19 1.97 -10.10
N ASP A 445 -24.57 3.15 -10.60
CA ASP A 445 -23.67 4.04 -11.33
C ASP A 445 -23.04 5.04 -10.35
N LEU A 446 -21.78 4.80 -9.98
CA LEU A 446 -21.08 5.59 -8.96
C LEU A 446 -20.68 7.01 -9.43
N ARG A 447 -20.87 7.34 -10.70
CA ARG A 447 -20.68 8.70 -11.22
C ARG A 447 -21.86 9.59 -10.81
N GLU A 448 -23.07 9.04 -10.89
CA GLU A 448 -24.31 9.74 -10.55
C GLU A 448 -24.74 9.51 -9.10
N ASP A 449 -24.34 8.40 -8.51
CA ASP A 449 -24.78 7.93 -7.19
C ASP A 449 -23.64 7.28 -6.40
N ILE A 450 -22.69 8.09 -5.98
CA ILE A 450 -21.54 7.64 -5.18
C ILE A 450 -21.97 7.02 -3.84
N GLY A 451 -23.15 7.37 -3.34
CA GLY A 451 -23.74 6.89 -2.08
C GLY A 451 -24.47 5.55 -2.20
N GLU A 452 -24.52 4.94 -3.40
CA GLU A 452 -25.15 3.63 -3.63
C GLU A 452 -26.61 3.59 -3.14
N SER A 453 -27.37 4.66 -3.38
CA SER A 453 -28.77 4.81 -2.93
C SER A 453 -29.78 4.30 -3.94
N LYS A 454 -29.51 4.46 -5.25
CA LYS A 454 -30.40 4.14 -6.37
C LYS A 454 -29.98 2.84 -7.06
N ASN A 455 -30.64 1.73 -6.73
CA ASN A 455 -30.39 0.44 -7.38
C ASN A 455 -31.02 0.39 -8.79
N ILE A 456 -30.16 0.37 -9.82
CA ILE A 456 -30.57 0.36 -11.25
C ILE A 456 -30.55 -1.06 -11.85
N ARG A 457 -30.46 -2.12 -11.05
CA ARG A 457 -30.38 -3.52 -11.51
C ARG A 457 -31.50 -3.90 -12.49
N GLY A 458 -32.75 -3.47 -12.22
CA GLY A 458 -33.88 -3.75 -13.07
C GLY A 458 -33.86 -3.02 -14.42
N GLN A 459 -33.14 -1.91 -14.50
CA GLN A 459 -33.05 -1.07 -15.70
C GLN A 459 -31.86 -1.48 -16.61
N SER A 460 -30.89 -2.23 -16.08
CA SER A 460 -29.64 -2.57 -16.79
C SER A 460 -29.25 -4.05 -16.62
N PRO A 461 -30.10 -5.02 -17.03
CA PRO A 461 -29.84 -6.45 -16.83
C PRO A 461 -28.59 -6.94 -17.60
N GLY A 462 -28.28 -6.34 -18.75
CA GLY A 462 -27.07 -6.65 -19.50
C GLY A 462 -25.80 -6.31 -18.74
N GLU A 463 -25.78 -5.15 -18.06
CA GLU A 463 -24.64 -4.72 -17.25
C GLU A 463 -24.48 -5.59 -15.99
N VAL A 464 -25.58 -6.01 -15.37
CA VAL A 464 -25.53 -7.01 -14.28
C VAL A 464 -24.85 -8.29 -14.75
N SER A 465 -25.25 -8.82 -15.92
CA SER A 465 -24.67 -10.04 -16.49
C SER A 465 -23.19 -9.89 -16.82
N ARG A 466 -22.79 -8.75 -17.41
CA ARG A 466 -21.40 -8.43 -17.73
C ARG A 466 -20.53 -8.38 -16.48
N LEU A 467 -20.95 -7.66 -15.46
CA LEU A 467 -20.20 -7.52 -14.21
C LEU A 467 -20.12 -8.82 -13.43
N LYS A 468 -21.22 -9.59 -13.41
CA LYS A 468 -21.25 -10.92 -12.81
C LYS A 468 -20.25 -11.86 -13.48
N MET A 469 -20.22 -11.92 -14.82
CA MET A 469 -19.25 -12.71 -15.57
C MET A 469 -17.81 -12.27 -15.30
N LEU A 470 -17.55 -10.97 -15.23
CA LEU A 470 -16.22 -10.41 -14.91
C LEU A 470 -15.75 -10.87 -13.52
N TRP A 471 -16.64 -10.81 -12.51
CA TRP A 471 -16.34 -11.27 -11.16
C TRP A 471 -16.12 -12.80 -11.12
N GLU A 472 -16.97 -13.59 -11.76
CA GLU A 472 -16.85 -15.05 -11.82
C GLU A 472 -15.53 -15.48 -12.46
N ASN A 473 -15.13 -14.82 -13.55
CA ASN A 473 -13.85 -15.10 -14.21
C ASN A 473 -12.66 -14.79 -13.30
N TRP A 474 -12.68 -13.65 -12.61
CA TRP A 474 -11.67 -13.32 -11.60
C TRP A 474 -11.64 -14.35 -10.46
N ASN A 475 -12.80 -14.82 -10.02
CA ASN A 475 -12.93 -15.73 -8.88
C ASN A 475 -12.44 -17.16 -9.18
N LYS A 476 -12.39 -17.59 -10.45
CA LYS A 476 -11.92 -18.94 -10.85
C LYS A 476 -10.50 -19.28 -10.36
N SER A 477 -9.64 -18.30 -10.22
CA SER A 477 -8.25 -18.47 -9.79
C SER A 477 -8.04 -18.17 -8.29
N ASN A 478 -9.11 -18.03 -7.53
CA ASN A 478 -9.07 -17.83 -6.08
C ASN A 478 -9.23 -19.14 -5.33
N VAL A 479 -8.61 -19.20 -4.14
CA VAL A 479 -8.72 -20.34 -3.24
C VAL A 479 -9.52 -19.98 -1.99
N ASP A 480 -9.94 -20.99 -1.24
CA ASP A 480 -10.62 -20.79 0.04
C ASP A 480 -9.66 -20.29 1.13
N PRO A 481 -10.17 -19.60 2.17
CA PRO A 481 -9.34 -19.11 3.26
C PRO A 481 -8.58 -20.22 3.97
N VAL A 482 -7.25 -20.07 4.05
CA VAL A 482 -6.32 -21.11 4.56
C VAL A 482 -6.28 -21.21 6.09
N PHE A 483 -6.88 -20.28 6.83
CA PHE A 483 -6.96 -20.31 8.30
C PHE A 483 -8.29 -19.78 8.85
N LYS A 484 -8.63 -20.18 10.06
CA LYS A 484 -9.77 -19.63 10.82
C LYS A 484 -9.34 -18.33 11.51
N GLY A 485 -9.86 -17.19 11.01
CA GLY A 485 -9.52 -15.88 11.53
C GLY A 485 -10.16 -15.51 12.87
N LEU A 486 -9.91 -14.28 13.30
CA LEU A 486 -10.37 -13.71 14.56
C LEU A 486 -11.88 -13.84 14.80
N ILE A 487 -12.70 -13.72 13.75
CA ILE A 487 -14.16 -13.85 13.83
C ILE A 487 -14.66 -15.24 14.23
N HIS A 488 -13.81 -16.27 14.17
CA HIS A 488 -14.13 -17.65 14.53
C HIS A 488 -13.79 -17.97 15.98
N THR A 489 -13.15 -17.05 16.73
CA THR A 489 -12.82 -17.25 18.14
C THR A 489 -14.07 -17.26 19.03
N PRO A 490 -14.07 -18.02 20.16
CA PRO A 490 -15.18 -17.98 21.12
C PRO A 490 -15.49 -16.57 21.64
N ALA A 491 -14.45 -15.78 21.92
CA ALA A 491 -14.60 -14.41 22.39
C ALA A 491 -15.36 -13.52 21.39
N TRP A 492 -15.04 -13.63 20.11
CA TRP A 492 -15.70 -12.88 19.03
C TRP A 492 -17.15 -13.35 18.81
N LYS A 493 -17.40 -14.67 18.88
CA LYS A 493 -18.75 -15.24 18.81
C LYS A 493 -19.63 -14.73 19.96
N LYS A 494 -19.10 -14.71 21.19
CA LYS A 494 -19.80 -14.15 22.37
C LYS A 494 -20.14 -12.68 22.18
N LYS A 495 -19.18 -11.86 21.73
CA LYS A 495 -19.38 -10.42 21.46
C LYS A 495 -20.46 -10.18 20.38
N ARG A 496 -20.46 -10.95 19.31
CA ARG A 496 -21.48 -10.89 18.25
C ARG A 496 -22.88 -11.22 18.77
N ASN A 497 -23.02 -12.29 19.54
CA ASN A 497 -24.29 -12.70 20.13
C ASN A 497 -24.84 -11.65 21.12
N GLN A 498 -23.99 -11.00 21.89
CA GLN A 498 -24.39 -9.90 22.78
C GLN A 498 -24.87 -8.67 21.97
N ALA A 499 -24.20 -8.32 20.88
CA ALA A 499 -24.61 -7.22 20.02
C ALA A 499 -25.96 -7.46 19.33
N THR A 500 -26.21 -8.69 18.90
CA THR A 500 -27.50 -9.10 18.32
C THR A 500 -28.64 -9.03 19.36
N ARG A 501 -28.39 -9.50 20.58
CA ARG A 501 -29.38 -9.42 21.68
C ARG A 501 -29.71 -7.98 22.08
N LYS A 502 -28.74 -7.04 22.05
CA LYS A 502 -29.00 -5.62 22.31
C LYS A 502 -29.84 -4.95 21.23
N LYS A 503 -29.68 -5.36 19.96
CA LYS A 503 -30.50 -4.84 18.84
C LYS A 503 -31.91 -5.43 18.84
N ALA A 504 -32.12 -6.60 19.40
CA ALA A 504 -33.41 -7.29 19.47
C ALA A 504 -34.30 -6.85 20.66
N LYS A 505 -33.77 -6.07 21.61
CA LYS A 505 -34.60 -5.46 22.66
C LYS A 505 -35.20 -4.15 22.11
N PRO A 506 -36.56 -4.06 21.95
CA PRO A 506 -37.17 -2.79 21.60
C PRO A 506 -36.87 -1.78 22.69
N ASN A 507 -36.67 -0.50 22.31
CA ASN A 507 -36.64 0.59 23.25
C ASN A 507 -37.97 0.63 24.01
N GLN A 508 -37.98 0.04 25.20
CA GLN A 508 -38.97 0.41 26.20
C GLN A 508 -38.49 1.73 26.82
N LYS A 509 -38.96 2.82 26.25
CA LYS A 509 -39.11 4.12 26.88
C LYS A 509 -40.31 4.80 26.25
#